data_5d93008efcb703c1b4b9dfbef8be324f
#
_entry.id   5d93008efcb703c1b4b9dfbef8be324f
#
_cell.length_a   1.000
_cell.length_b   1.000
_cell.length_c   1.000
_cell.angle_alpha   90.00
_cell.angle_beta   90.00
_cell.angle_gamma   90.00
#
_symmetry.space_group_name_H-M   'P 1'
#
loop_
_entity.id
_entity.type
_entity.pdbx_description
1 polymer ?
#
loop_
_entity_poly.entity_id
_entity_poly.type
_entity_poly.pdbx_seq_one_letter_code
_entity_poly.pdbx_strand_id
1 'polypeptide(L)'
;MEYYLSHTSALQIYRALRTRRHELLTHGFNEYLNKFNLDTRQLLVKEDIPYRDLVRTINAELLVDYGIELKNPVEITVSNKKNSCVYEGIHFHVDTCASFGSVIKLNINSSSVLISSPFELLFQMASKLSLFELVLLISEFQGRFVIDASTGELQSNWYTPLFKKSELLAYLTKKKGARSFRKVKAAADLSVENAASPMEVKLALRALLPVYKGGYAIPCVELNKEFEIQ
;
A
#
# COMPACT_ATOMS: atom_id res chain seq x y z
N MET A 1 16.93 -12.82 8.72
CA MET A 1 17.10 -11.35 8.74
C MET A 1 15.79 -10.74 8.28
N GLU A 2 15.28 -9.70 8.93
CA GLU A 2 13.97 -9.12 8.61
C GLU A 2 14.14 -7.67 8.18
N TYR A 3 13.62 -7.33 6.99
CA TYR A 3 13.69 -5.99 6.40
C TYR A 3 12.30 -5.41 6.28
N TYR A 4 12.17 -4.12 6.56
CA TYR A 4 10.89 -3.43 6.49
C TYR A 4 10.85 -2.54 5.25
N LEU A 5 10.27 -3.05 4.17
CA LEU A 5 10.00 -2.30 2.94
C LEU A 5 8.76 -1.41 3.10
N SER A 6 8.86 -0.19 2.64
CA SER A 6 7.85 0.84 2.85
C SER A 6 7.61 1.68 1.59
N HIS A 7 6.70 2.65 1.66
CA HIS A 7 6.43 3.64 0.62
C HIS A 7 6.31 3.03 -0.78
N THR A 8 7.07 3.53 -1.77
CA THR A 8 6.95 3.07 -3.16
C THR A 8 7.40 1.63 -3.36
N SER A 9 8.35 1.11 -2.57
CA SER A 9 8.75 -0.29 -2.64
C SER A 9 7.64 -1.24 -2.19
N ALA A 10 6.96 -0.92 -1.09
CA ALA A 10 5.78 -1.68 -0.66
C ALA A 10 4.64 -1.59 -1.69
N LEU A 11 4.41 -0.41 -2.28
CA LEU A 11 3.40 -0.22 -3.33
C LEU A 11 3.70 -1.08 -4.56
N GLN A 12 4.95 -1.14 -5.00
CA GLN A 12 5.37 -1.98 -6.12
C GLN A 12 5.06 -3.46 -5.85
N ILE A 13 5.34 -3.94 -4.63
CA ILE A 13 5.03 -5.31 -4.23
C ILE A 13 3.52 -5.57 -4.31
N TYR A 14 2.67 -4.70 -3.73
CA TYR A 14 1.22 -4.89 -3.80
C TYR A 14 0.70 -4.94 -5.24
N ARG A 15 1.16 -4.04 -6.08
CA ARG A 15 0.78 -3.99 -7.48
C ARG A 15 1.22 -5.25 -8.23
N ALA A 16 2.46 -5.68 -8.04
CA ALA A 16 3.00 -6.87 -8.67
C ALA A 16 2.30 -8.16 -8.19
N LEU A 17 2.02 -8.29 -6.89
CA LEU A 17 1.28 -9.43 -6.37
C LEU A 17 -0.15 -9.48 -6.92
N ARG A 18 -0.82 -8.34 -7.06
CA ARG A 18 -2.17 -8.29 -7.64
C ARG A 18 -2.19 -8.65 -9.12
N THR A 19 -1.18 -8.25 -9.90
CA THR A 19 -1.13 -8.51 -11.34
C THR A 19 -0.71 -9.94 -11.69
N ARG A 20 0.19 -10.52 -10.90
CA ARG A 20 0.82 -11.80 -11.24
C ARG A 20 0.27 -13.02 -10.52
N ARG A 21 -0.29 -12.85 -9.31
CA ARG A 21 -0.76 -13.96 -8.48
C ARG A 21 -2.08 -13.63 -7.80
N HIS A 22 -3.12 -13.53 -8.58
CA HIS A 22 -4.48 -13.32 -8.10
C HIS A 22 -4.87 -14.31 -6.97
N GLU A 23 -4.39 -15.54 -7.01
CA GLU A 23 -4.73 -16.60 -6.06
C GLU A 23 -4.10 -16.43 -4.66
N LEU A 24 -2.90 -15.84 -4.57
CA LEU A 24 -2.21 -15.68 -3.29
C LEU A 24 -2.86 -14.63 -2.37
N LEU A 25 -3.54 -13.64 -2.94
CA LEU A 25 -4.19 -12.58 -2.18
C LEU A 25 -5.60 -12.93 -1.72
N THR A 26 -6.27 -13.89 -2.39
CA THR A 26 -7.66 -14.24 -2.09
C THR A 26 -7.83 -15.08 -0.83
N HIS A 27 -6.86 -15.92 -0.47
CA HIS A 27 -6.98 -16.86 0.65
C HIS A 27 -6.20 -16.48 1.91
N GLY A 28 -5.21 -15.61 1.83
CA GLY A 28 -4.29 -15.34 2.94
C GLY A 28 -4.33 -13.93 3.52
N PHE A 29 -4.80 -12.95 2.76
CA PHE A 29 -4.59 -11.55 3.11
C PHE A 29 -5.35 -11.10 4.37
N ASN A 30 -6.62 -11.46 4.49
CA ASN A 30 -7.42 -11.15 5.68
C ASN A 30 -6.99 -11.97 6.90
N GLU A 31 -6.52 -13.20 6.70
CA GLU A 31 -5.99 -14.04 7.76
C GLU A 31 -4.63 -13.54 8.25
N TYR A 32 -3.80 -13.00 7.37
CA TYR A 32 -2.53 -12.37 7.71
C TYR A 32 -2.69 -11.05 8.46
N LEU A 33 -3.63 -10.18 8.07
CA LEU A 33 -3.89 -8.92 8.77
C LEU A 33 -4.29 -9.12 10.25
N ASN A 34 -4.94 -10.23 10.57
CA ASN A 34 -5.41 -10.52 11.92
C ASN A 34 -4.36 -11.25 12.80
N LYS A 35 -3.37 -11.92 12.20
CA LYS A 35 -2.38 -12.74 12.93
C LYS A 35 -1.14 -11.96 13.41
N PHE A 36 -0.85 -10.78 12.86
CA PHE A 36 0.41 -10.09 13.14
C PHE A 36 0.25 -8.77 13.91
N ASN A 37 -0.12 -8.88 15.19
CA ASN A 37 0.30 -7.92 16.21
C ASN A 37 1.77 -8.24 16.61
N LEU A 38 2.69 -8.17 15.67
CA LEU A 38 4.11 -8.28 15.99
C LEU A 38 4.52 -7.05 16.81
N ASP A 39 5.12 -7.29 17.96
CA ASP A 39 5.82 -6.23 18.71
C ASP A 39 7.07 -5.84 17.88
N THR A 40 6.87 -4.89 16.98
CA THR A 40 7.87 -4.43 16.01
C THR A 40 9.10 -3.81 16.66
N ARG A 41 9.11 -3.61 18.00
CA ARG A 41 10.28 -3.11 18.71
C ARG A 41 11.48 -4.08 18.67
N GLN A 42 11.22 -5.37 18.46
CA GLN A 42 12.28 -6.40 18.40
C GLN A 42 12.85 -6.58 16.98
N LEU A 43 12.18 -6.09 15.93
CA LEU A 43 12.48 -6.42 14.54
C LEU A 43 13.59 -5.58 13.90
N LEU A 44 14.06 -4.54 14.58
CA LEU A 44 15.06 -3.61 14.03
C LEU A 44 16.37 -3.65 14.79
N VAL A 45 16.79 -4.84 15.19
CA VAL A 45 18.10 -5.04 15.79
C VAL A 45 19.17 -4.93 14.72
N LYS A 46 20.10 -4.04 15.02
CA LYS A 46 21.32 -3.74 14.28
C LYS A 46 22.12 -5.01 14.04
N GLU A 47 22.18 -5.49 12.82
CA GLU A 47 23.24 -6.35 12.36
C GLU A 47 24.04 -5.61 11.28
N ASP A 48 25.37 -5.71 11.35
CA ASP A 48 26.31 -5.09 10.42
C ASP A 48 26.25 -5.79 9.05
N ILE A 49 25.19 -5.42 8.27
CA ILE A 49 25.08 -5.96 6.93
C ILE A 49 25.56 -4.90 5.95
N PRO A 50 26.35 -5.30 4.96
CA PRO A 50 26.60 -4.45 3.82
C PRO A 50 25.28 -4.25 3.06
N TYR A 51 24.64 -3.10 3.27
CA TYR A 51 23.35 -2.75 2.65
C TYR A 51 23.34 -2.87 1.13
N ARG A 52 24.50 -2.83 0.48
CA ARG A 52 24.65 -3.04 -0.96
C ARG A 52 24.25 -4.46 -1.36
N ASP A 53 24.68 -5.45 -0.58
CA ASP A 53 24.33 -6.85 -0.81
C ASP A 53 22.88 -7.12 -0.43
N LEU A 54 22.35 -6.36 0.53
CA LEU A 54 20.97 -6.42 0.95
C LEU A 54 19.98 -6.19 -0.19
N VAL A 55 20.07 -5.04 -0.86
CA VAL A 55 19.14 -4.70 -1.97
C VAL A 55 19.26 -5.73 -3.09
N ARG A 56 20.47 -6.16 -3.39
CA ARG A 56 20.72 -7.20 -4.40
C ARG A 56 20.07 -8.52 -4.01
N THR A 57 20.21 -8.92 -2.74
CA THR A 57 19.62 -10.15 -2.20
C THR A 57 18.09 -10.07 -2.21
N ILE A 58 17.50 -8.99 -1.68
CA ILE A 58 16.05 -8.78 -1.67
C ILE A 58 15.49 -8.85 -3.10
N ASN A 59 16.10 -8.13 -4.04
CA ASN A 59 15.65 -8.13 -5.43
C ASN A 59 15.79 -9.50 -6.07
N ALA A 60 16.88 -10.22 -5.84
CA ALA A 60 17.07 -11.56 -6.38
C ALA A 60 16.03 -12.55 -5.83
N GLU A 61 15.77 -12.53 -4.53
CA GLU A 61 14.79 -13.39 -3.89
C GLU A 61 13.35 -13.03 -4.32
N LEU A 62 12.99 -11.74 -4.35
CA LEU A 62 11.67 -11.29 -4.83
C LEU A 62 11.46 -11.63 -6.31
N LEU A 63 12.51 -11.56 -7.13
CA LEU A 63 12.43 -11.92 -8.54
C LEU A 63 12.20 -13.42 -8.72
N VAL A 64 12.91 -14.26 -7.97
CA VAL A 64 12.78 -15.73 -8.03
C VAL A 64 11.43 -16.19 -7.52
N ASP A 65 11.02 -15.73 -6.33
CA ASP A 65 9.82 -16.25 -5.65
C ASP A 65 8.52 -15.62 -6.18
N TYR A 66 8.56 -14.34 -6.52
CA TYR A 66 7.38 -13.57 -6.90
C TYR A 66 7.47 -12.92 -8.27
N GLY A 67 8.62 -13.00 -8.94
CA GLY A 67 8.87 -12.30 -10.21
C GLY A 67 8.83 -10.77 -10.07
N ILE A 68 9.15 -10.24 -8.90
CA ILE A 68 9.11 -8.81 -8.59
C ILE A 68 10.53 -8.25 -8.60
N GLU A 69 10.74 -7.19 -9.35
CA GLU A 69 11.95 -6.39 -9.32
C GLU A 69 11.61 -4.98 -8.80
N LEU A 70 12.20 -4.62 -7.65
CA LEU A 70 12.00 -3.30 -7.07
C LEU A 70 12.81 -2.26 -7.84
N LYS A 71 12.15 -1.14 -8.16
CA LYS A 71 12.82 0.01 -8.79
C LYS A 71 13.65 0.77 -7.76
N ASN A 72 14.80 1.26 -8.18
CA ASN A 72 15.63 2.14 -7.36
C ASN A 72 15.01 3.54 -7.22
N PRO A 73 15.16 4.19 -6.07
CA PRO A 73 15.73 3.66 -4.82
C PRO A 73 14.76 2.71 -4.10
N VAL A 74 15.28 1.64 -3.49
CA VAL A 74 14.50 0.78 -2.59
C VAL A 74 14.26 1.52 -1.28
N GLU A 75 13.00 1.62 -0.87
CA GLU A 75 12.60 2.38 0.32
C GLU A 75 12.43 1.46 1.53
N ILE A 76 13.24 1.71 2.55
CA ILE A 76 13.32 0.93 3.79
C ILE A 76 12.99 1.83 4.97
N THR A 77 12.16 1.35 5.90
CA THR A 77 11.92 2.05 7.17
C THR A 77 12.75 1.46 8.29
N VAL A 78 13.38 2.33 9.06
CA VAL A 78 14.18 2.00 10.24
C VAL A 78 13.66 2.75 11.47
N SER A 79 13.83 2.14 12.65
CA SER A 79 13.34 2.71 13.91
C SER A 79 14.20 3.86 14.44
N ASN A 80 15.45 3.96 14.02
CA ASN A 80 16.40 4.92 14.56
C ASN A 80 17.21 5.59 13.45
N LYS A 81 17.41 6.91 13.56
CA LYS A 81 18.23 7.68 12.64
C LYS A 81 19.68 7.16 12.56
N LYS A 82 20.21 6.58 13.64
CA LYS A 82 21.56 5.96 13.61
C LYS A 82 21.66 4.78 12.65
N ASN A 83 20.54 4.18 12.31
CA ASN A 83 20.46 3.04 11.37
C ASN A 83 20.20 3.52 9.93
N SER A 84 20.02 4.82 9.70
CA SER A 84 19.93 5.39 8.36
C SER A 84 21.34 5.80 7.88
N CYS A 85 21.75 5.22 6.77
CA CYS A 85 22.98 5.54 6.10
C CYS A 85 22.69 6.05 4.69
N VAL A 86 23.65 6.73 4.07
CA VAL A 86 23.51 7.12 2.67
C VAL A 86 24.10 6.01 1.81
N TYR A 87 23.21 5.27 1.12
CA TYR A 87 23.61 4.24 0.17
C TYR A 87 22.98 4.51 -1.19
N GLU A 88 23.75 4.30 -2.22
CA GLU A 88 23.24 4.37 -3.59
C GLU A 88 22.16 3.29 -3.79
N GLY A 89 21.02 3.69 -4.30
CA GLY A 89 19.89 2.80 -4.55
C GLY A 89 19.01 2.47 -3.33
N ILE A 90 19.28 3.05 -2.14
CA ILE A 90 18.45 2.86 -0.94
C ILE A 90 18.04 4.23 -0.38
N HIS A 91 16.76 4.34 -0.05
CA HIS A 91 16.22 5.50 0.67
C HIS A 91 15.66 5.05 2.02
N PHE A 92 16.29 5.53 3.11
CA PHE A 92 15.88 5.23 4.46
C PHE A 92 14.84 6.23 4.96
N HIS A 93 13.74 5.70 5.47
CA HIS A 93 12.75 6.44 6.24
C HIS A 93 12.93 6.13 7.72
N VAL A 94 12.97 7.15 8.55
CA VAL A 94 13.07 6.98 10.00
C VAL A 94 11.68 7.13 10.60
N ASP A 95 11.16 6.07 11.18
CA ASP A 95 9.95 6.12 11.98
C ASP A 95 10.29 5.93 13.45
N THR A 96 10.29 7.05 14.20
CA THR A 96 10.58 7.07 15.63
C THR A 96 9.34 6.85 16.50
N CYS A 97 8.16 6.83 15.87
CA CYS A 97 6.93 6.56 16.61
C CYS A 97 6.87 5.10 17.03
N ALA A 98 6.63 4.86 18.30
CA ALA A 98 6.50 3.52 18.90
C ALA A 98 5.31 2.70 18.36
N SER A 99 4.49 3.29 17.52
CA SER A 99 3.45 2.63 16.75
C SER A 99 3.95 2.39 15.33
N PHE A 100 4.88 1.44 15.16
CA PHE A 100 5.02 0.85 13.84
C PHE A 100 3.63 0.40 13.41
N GLY A 101 3.22 0.91 12.26
CA GLY A 101 1.96 0.51 11.69
C GLY A 101 1.93 -0.99 11.47
N SER A 102 0.78 -1.51 11.19
CA SER A 102 0.63 -2.92 10.86
C SER A 102 1.55 -3.29 9.68
N VAL A 103 2.28 -4.37 9.83
CA VAL A 103 3.18 -4.92 8.81
C VAL A 103 2.70 -6.28 8.36
N ILE A 104 3.06 -6.68 7.16
CA ILE A 104 2.81 -8.00 6.61
C ILE A 104 4.15 -8.66 6.36
N LYS A 105 4.27 -9.92 6.74
CA LYS A 105 5.46 -10.71 6.52
C LYS A 105 5.32 -11.50 5.21
N LEU A 106 6.25 -11.27 4.29
CA LEU A 106 6.43 -12.11 3.11
C LEU A 106 7.53 -13.11 3.42
N ASN A 107 7.21 -14.39 3.32
CA ASN A 107 8.21 -15.44 3.44
C ASN A 107 8.89 -15.60 2.08
N ILE A 108 10.19 -15.41 2.06
CA ILE A 108 11.04 -15.56 0.88
C ILE A 108 12.07 -16.62 1.25
N ASN A 109 12.14 -17.69 0.50
CA ASN A 109 13.05 -18.85 0.65
C ASN A 109 13.85 -18.98 1.98
N SER A 110 14.90 -18.19 2.16
CA SER A 110 15.79 -18.21 3.34
C SER A 110 15.61 -17.04 4.30
N SER A 111 14.84 -16.05 3.92
CA SER A 111 14.64 -14.81 4.69
C SER A 111 13.17 -14.41 4.78
N SER A 112 12.89 -13.40 5.55
CA SER A 112 11.55 -12.79 5.60
C SER A 112 11.65 -11.31 5.37
N VAL A 113 10.77 -10.81 4.51
CA VAL A 113 10.62 -9.38 4.23
C VAL A 113 9.34 -8.89 4.86
N LEU A 114 9.45 -7.84 5.65
CA LEU A 114 8.31 -7.12 6.19
C LEU A 114 7.94 -6.01 5.21
N ILE A 115 6.65 -5.88 4.92
CA ILE A 115 6.12 -4.76 4.12
C ILE A 115 5.06 -4.02 4.94
N SER A 116 4.95 -2.71 4.72
CA SER A 116 3.86 -1.93 5.30
C SER A 116 2.51 -2.55 4.91
N SER A 117 1.58 -2.70 5.86
CA SER A 117 0.22 -3.08 5.49
C SER A 117 -0.39 -2.05 4.52
N PRO A 118 -1.41 -2.40 3.74
CA PRO A 118 -2.05 -1.45 2.83
C PRO A 118 -2.51 -0.18 3.52
N PHE A 119 -3.02 -0.29 4.73
CA PHE A 119 -3.47 0.87 5.51
C PHE A 119 -2.32 1.78 5.94
N GLU A 120 -1.21 1.20 6.45
CA GLU A 120 -0.04 1.98 6.83
C GLU A 120 0.64 2.62 5.62
N LEU A 121 0.67 1.90 4.51
CA LEU A 121 1.20 2.41 3.25
C LEU A 121 0.48 3.69 2.82
N LEU A 122 -0.85 3.81 3.02
CA LEU A 122 -1.59 5.04 2.71
C LEU A 122 -1.09 6.24 3.52
N PHE A 123 -0.74 6.05 4.81
CA PHE A 123 -0.17 7.12 5.63
C PHE A 123 1.22 7.52 5.15
N GLN A 124 2.05 6.55 4.79
CA GLN A 124 3.39 6.79 4.24
C GLN A 124 3.31 7.53 2.90
N MET A 125 2.46 7.08 1.99
CA MET A 125 2.27 7.69 0.67
C MET A 125 1.60 9.07 0.74
N ALA A 126 0.82 9.35 1.78
CA ALA A 126 0.17 10.66 1.94
C ALA A 126 1.15 11.83 2.02
N SER A 127 2.41 11.60 2.41
CA SER A 127 3.45 12.63 2.38
C SER A 127 3.97 12.95 0.98
N LYS A 128 3.84 12.00 0.05
CA LYS A 128 4.38 12.08 -1.32
C LYS A 128 3.31 12.43 -2.35
N LEU A 129 2.08 11.98 -2.16
CA LEU A 129 0.99 12.11 -3.10
C LEU A 129 0.14 13.36 -2.81
N SER A 130 -0.43 13.98 -3.82
CA SER A 130 -1.53 14.94 -3.67
C SER A 130 -2.78 14.25 -3.09
N LEU A 131 -3.80 15.03 -2.73
CA LEU A 131 -5.06 14.47 -2.26
C LEU A 131 -5.72 13.56 -3.31
N PHE A 132 -5.76 14.00 -4.56
CA PHE A 132 -6.41 13.25 -5.63
C PHE A 132 -5.64 11.98 -6.03
N GLU A 133 -4.31 12.03 -6.03
CA GLU A 133 -3.49 10.84 -6.24
C GLU A 133 -3.70 9.82 -5.11
N LEU A 134 -3.85 10.29 -3.87
CA LEU A 134 -4.14 9.42 -2.74
C LEU A 134 -5.55 8.81 -2.84
N VAL A 135 -6.56 9.58 -3.31
CA VAL A 135 -7.89 9.04 -3.62
C VAL A 135 -7.80 7.95 -4.68
N LEU A 136 -7.01 8.20 -5.74
CA LEU A 136 -6.81 7.22 -6.81
C LEU A 136 -6.16 5.93 -6.27
N LEU A 137 -5.12 6.05 -5.43
CA LEU A 137 -4.46 4.92 -4.81
C LEU A 137 -5.40 4.12 -3.89
N ILE A 138 -6.20 4.80 -3.06
CA ILE A 138 -7.18 4.14 -2.20
C ILE A 138 -8.22 3.41 -3.06
N SER A 139 -8.73 4.06 -4.11
CA SER A 139 -9.71 3.47 -5.02
C SER A 139 -9.12 2.33 -5.86
N GLU A 140 -7.82 2.37 -6.20
CA GLU A 140 -7.11 1.24 -6.80
C GLU A 140 -7.13 0.03 -5.86
N PHE A 141 -6.82 0.24 -4.57
CA PHE A 141 -6.81 -0.85 -3.57
C PHE A 141 -8.20 -1.41 -3.25
N GLN A 142 -9.23 -0.58 -3.34
CA GLN A 142 -10.64 -0.95 -3.16
C GLN A 142 -11.32 -1.37 -4.47
N GLY A 143 -10.62 -1.21 -5.58
CA GLY A 143 -11.15 -1.40 -6.93
C GLY A 143 -10.73 -2.72 -7.56
N ARG A 144 -11.11 -2.87 -8.81
CA ARG A 144 -10.91 -4.05 -9.64
C ARG A 144 -9.84 -3.84 -10.73
N PHE A 145 -9.08 -2.77 -10.65
CA PHE A 145 -7.97 -2.45 -11.54
C PHE A 145 -6.64 -2.38 -10.76
N VAL A 146 -5.55 -2.49 -11.46
CA VAL A 146 -4.19 -2.31 -10.93
C VAL A 146 -3.37 -1.51 -11.94
N ILE A 147 -2.53 -0.63 -11.46
CA ILE A 147 -1.51 0.02 -12.26
C ILE A 147 -0.25 -0.85 -12.18
N ASP A 148 0.18 -1.42 -13.30
CA ASP A 148 1.37 -2.28 -13.33
C ASP A 148 2.60 -1.54 -12.80
N ALA A 149 3.31 -2.17 -11.85
CA ALA A 149 4.45 -1.54 -11.20
C ALA A 149 5.65 -1.33 -12.14
N SER A 150 5.78 -2.16 -13.17
CA SER A 150 6.90 -2.15 -14.12
C SER A 150 6.65 -1.21 -15.29
N THR A 151 5.49 -1.30 -15.91
CA THR A 151 5.13 -0.53 -17.12
C THR A 151 4.40 0.77 -16.81
N GLY A 152 3.71 0.85 -15.69
CA GLY A 152 2.77 1.93 -15.37
C GLY A 152 1.44 1.84 -16.11
N GLU A 153 1.22 0.75 -16.86
CA GLU A 153 0.01 0.54 -17.62
C GLU A 153 -1.16 0.09 -16.75
N LEU A 154 -2.35 0.45 -17.19
CA LEU A 154 -3.58 0.01 -16.55
C LEU A 154 -3.85 -1.45 -16.90
N GLN A 155 -4.07 -2.27 -15.87
CA GLN A 155 -4.59 -3.61 -16.00
C GLN A 155 -5.96 -3.70 -15.32
N SER A 156 -6.97 -4.12 -16.08
CA SER A 156 -8.36 -4.22 -15.62
C SER A 156 -8.88 -5.65 -15.85
N ASN A 157 -8.49 -6.56 -14.94
CA ASN A 157 -8.87 -7.97 -14.99
C ASN A 157 -9.78 -8.37 -13.81
N TRP A 158 -10.59 -7.43 -13.32
CA TRP A 158 -11.48 -7.66 -12.18
C TRP A 158 -10.75 -8.20 -10.94
N TYR A 159 -9.60 -7.60 -10.63
CA TYR A 159 -8.80 -7.96 -9.48
C TYR A 159 -9.57 -7.85 -8.16
N THR A 160 -9.25 -8.73 -7.23
CA THR A 160 -9.84 -8.68 -5.89
C THR A 160 -9.36 -7.43 -5.14
N PRO A 161 -10.27 -6.65 -4.54
CA PRO A 161 -9.88 -5.54 -3.67
C PRO A 161 -9.03 -6.00 -2.49
N LEU A 162 -8.06 -5.19 -2.08
CA LEU A 162 -7.22 -5.48 -0.91
C LEU A 162 -7.98 -5.29 0.41
N PHE A 163 -8.92 -4.36 0.42
CA PHE A 163 -9.76 -4.07 1.59
C PHE A 163 -11.02 -3.31 1.18
N LYS A 164 -12.02 -3.34 2.05
CA LYS A 164 -13.25 -2.54 1.91
C LYS A 164 -13.09 -1.14 2.53
N LYS A 165 -13.84 -0.16 2.05
CA LYS A 165 -13.86 1.20 2.62
C LYS A 165 -14.19 1.20 4.11
N SER A 166 -15.11 0.35 4.55
CA SER A 166 -15.47 0.19 5.96
C SER A 166 -14.29 -0.23 6.84
N GLU A 167 -13.42 -1.10 6.35
CA GLU A 167 -12.21 -1.56 7.07
C GLU A 167 -11.18 -0.44 7.18
N LEU A 168 -10.98 0.35 6.12
CA LEU A 168 -10.14 1.54 6.16
C LEU A 168 -10.67 2.57 7.17
N LEU A 169 -11.96 2.85 7.15
CA LEU A 169 -12.58 3.79 8.09
C LEU A 169 -12.44 3.30 9.54
N ALA A 170 -12.62 2.00 9.80
CA ALA A 170 -12.39 1.41 11.11
C ALA A 170 -10.91 1.53 11.55
N TYR A 171 -9.97 1.32 10.64
CA TYR A 171 -8.55 1.54 10.93
C TYR A 171 -8.24 3.00 11.29
N LEU A 172 -8.82 3.95 10.56
CA LEU A 172 -8.65 5.38 10.81
C LEU A 172 -9.12 5.81 12.20
N THR A 173 -10.14 5.16 12.77
CA THR A 173 -10.58 5.49 14.13
C THR A 173 -9.49 5.28 15.19
N LYS A 174 -8.62 4.29 14.96
CA LYS A 174 -7.49 3.94 15.83
C LYS A 174 -6.25 4.82 15.60
N LYS A 175 -6.19 5.53 14.48
CA LYS A 175 -5.05 6.37 14.06
C LYS A 175 -5.29 7.88 14.19
N LYS A 176 -6.29 8.29 14.96
CA LYS A 176 -6.54 9.72 15.25
C LYS A 176 -5.29 10.35 15.86
N GLY A 177 -4.85 11.48 15.30
CA GLY A 177 -3.63 12.18 15.74
C GLY A 177 -2.35 11.75 15.01
N ALA A 178 -2.36 10.67 14.22
CA ALA A 178 -1.21 10.30 13.39
C ALA A 178 -0.92 11.38 12.34
N ARG A 179 0.36 11.50 11.98
CA ARG A 179 0.79 12.37 10.86
C ARG A 179 0.01 11.97 9.60
N SER A 180 -0.40 12.96 8.83
CA SER A 180 -1.19 12.78 7.59
C SER A 180 -2.64 12.27 7.79
N PHE A 181 -3.10 12.03 9.03
CA PHE A 181 -4.44 11.52 9.30
C PHE A 181 -5.55 12.28 8.56
N ARG A 182 -5.53 13.63 8.62
CA ARG A 182 -6.56 14.46 7.96
C ARG A 182 -6.59 14.23 6.44
N LYS A 183 -5.44 14.10 5.82
CA LYS A 183 -5.32 13.87 4.38
C LYS A 183 -5.80 12.48 3.98
N VAL A 184 -5.39 11.45 4.72
CA VAL A 184 -5.83 10.06 4.48
C VAL A 184 -7.34 9.93 4.69
N LYS A 185 -7.88 10.55 5.76
CA LYS A 185 -9.32 10.56 6.02
C LYS A 185 -10.10 11.24 4.89
N ALA A 186 -9.66 12.43 4.46
CA ALA A 186 -10.30 13.14 3.35
C ALA A 186 -10.25 12.34 2.04
N ALA A 187 -9.13 11.67 1.78
CA ALA A 187 -9.00 10.80 0.61
C ALA A 187 -9.90 9.55 0.71
N ALA A 188 -9.99 8.94 1.90
CA ALA A 188 -10.88 7.81 2.14
C ALA A 188 -12.36 8.17 1.97
N ASP A 189 -12.77 9.37 2.41
CA ASP A 189 -14.15 9.82 2.23
C ASP A 189 -14.53 9.97 0.75
N LEU A 190 -13.59 10.46 -0.07
CA LEU A 190 -13.75 10.66 -1.50
C LEU A 190 -13.48 9.41 -2.34
N SER A 191 -12.86 8.37 -1.78
CA SER A 191 -12.56 7.14 -2.53
C SER A 191 -13.83 6.37 -2.86
N VAL A 192 -13.77 5.61 -3.95
CA VAL A 192 -14.87 4.77 -4.44
C VAL A 192 -14.44 3.33 -4.53
N GLU A 193 -15.34 2.42 -4.13
CA GLU A 193 -15.14 0.98 -4.22
C GLU A 193 -15.51 0.45 -5.61
N ASN A 194 -15.00 -0.72 -5.95
CA ASN A 194 -15.31 -1.46 -7.17
C ASN A 194 -15.02 -0.75 -8.49
N ALA A 195 -14.25 0.35 -8.48
CA ALA A 195 -13.83 0.97 -9.73
C ALA A 195 -13.01 -0.03 -10.59
N ALA A 196 -13.31 -0.11 -11.87
CA ALA A 196 -12.59 -0.95 -12.82
C ALA A 196 -11.50 -0.18 -13.59
N SER A 197 -11.44 1.15 -13.41
CA SER A 197 -10.44 2.00 -14.07
C SER A 197 -10.21 3.32 -13.32
N PRO A 198 -9.05 3.97 -13.54
CA PRO A 198 -8.80 5.33 -13.04
C PRO A 198 -9.78 6.36 -13.58
N MET A 199 -10.34 6.14 -14.78
CA MET A 199 -11.32 7.05 -15.38
C MET A 199 -12.64 7.02 -14.64
N GLU A 200 -13.09 5.84 -14.21
CA GLU A 200 -14.28 5.71 -13.34
C GLU A 200 -14.08 6.43 -12.01
N VAL A 201 -12.88 6.33 -11.41
CA VAL A 201 -12.56 7.08 -10.19
C VAL A 201 -12.64 8.58 -10.41
N LYS A 202 -12.09 9.09 -11.52
CA LYS A 202 -12.18 10.53 -11.88
C LYS A 202 -13.61 10.98 -12.09
N LEU A 203 -14.43 10.17 -12.76
CA LEU A 203 -15.83 10.46 -13.01
C LEU A 203 -16.63 10.49 -11.69
N ALA A 204 -16.42 9.49 -10.84
CA ALA A 204 -17.04 9.43 -9.52
C ALA A 204 -16.64 10.62 -8.64
N LEU A 205 -15.35 10.99 -8.65
CA LEU A 205 -14.88 12.19 -7.94
C LEU A 205 -15.60 13.45 -8.43
N ARG A 206 -15.76 13.62 -9.74
CA ARG A 206 -16.48 14.77 -10.29
C ARG A 206 -17.94 14.76 -9.87
N ALA A 207 -18.56 13.60 -9.75
CA ALA A 207 -19.91 13.47 -9.23
C ALA A 207 -20.01 13.87 -7.74
N LEU A 208 -19.09 13.37 -6.90
CA LEU A 208 -19.11 13.56 -5.45
C LEU A 208 -18.67 14.95 -4.99
N LEU A 209 -17.74 15.58 -5.70
CA LEU A 209 -17.18 16.87 -5.27
C LEU A 209 -18.26 17.96 -5.25
N PRO A 210 -18.18 18.90 -4.28
CA PRO A 210 -19.07 20.06 -4.23
C PRO A 210 -18.95 20.92 -5.50
N VAL A 211 -20.04 21.61 -5.84
CA VAL A 211 -20.12 22.48 -7.04
C VAL A 211 -19.00 23.53 -7.06
N TYR A 212 -18.69 24.15 -5.94
CA TYR A 212 -17.59 25.13 -5.85
C TYR A 212 -16.20 24.56 -6.09
N LYS A 213 -16.06 23.22 -6.08
CA LYS A 213 -14.83 22.50 -6.48
C LYS A 213 -14.91 21.88 -7.87
N GLY A 214 -15.91 22.27 -8.66
CA GLY A 214 -16.12 21.77 -10.02
C GLY A 214 -16.80 20.41 -10.10
N GLY A 215 -17.45 19.95 -9.03
CA GLY A 215 -18.23 18.72 -8.99
C GLY A 215 -19.75 18.98 -9.11
N TYR A 216 -20.51 17.90 -8.92
CA TYR A 216 -21.98 17.92 -9.01
C TYR A 216 -22.68 17.73 -7.66
N ALA A 217 -21.92 17.58 -6.57
CA ALA A 217 -22.43 17.35 -5.22
C ALA A 217 -23.42 16.17 -5.10
N ILE A 218 -23.25 15.13 -5.90
CA ILE A 218 -24.04 13.89 -5.80
C ILE A 218 -23.68 13.19 -4.49
N PRO A 219 -24.66 12.83 -3.64
CA PRO A 219 -24.36 12.36 -2.27
C PRO A 219 -23.71 10.98 -2.21
N CYS A 220 -23.93 10.13 -3.20
CA CYS A 220 -23.38 8.79 -3.27
C CYS A 220 -23.18 8.34 -4.71
N VAL A 221 -22.09 7.62 -4.96
CA VAL A 221 -21.79 6.98 -6.24
C VAL A 221 -21.39 5.53 -5.96
N GLU A 222 -22.09 4.59 -6.58
CA GLU A 222 -21.77 3.16 -6.56
C GLU A 222 -21.30 2.76 -7.96
N LEU A 223 -20.14 2.09 -8.03
CA LEU A 223 -19.56 1.63 -9.29
C LEU A 223 -19.66 0.10 -9.37
N ASN A 224 -19.96 -0.40 -10.57
CA ASN A 224 -19.94 -1.82 -10.90
C ASN A 224 -20.68 -2.69 -9.86
N LYS A 225 -21.86 -2.24 -9.44
CA LYS A 225 -22.71 -2.98 -8.51
C LYS A 225 -23.23 -4.23 -9.20
N GLU A 226 -23.02 -5.37 -8.55
CA GLU A 226 -23.61 -6.62 -8.99
C GLU A 226 -25.11 -6.64 -8.66
N PHE A 227 -25.94 -6.93 -9.63
CA PHE A 227 -27.39 -7.13 -9.45
C PHE A 227 -27.68 -8.63 -9.63
N GLU A 228 -28.29 -9.24 -8.66
CA GLU A 228 -28.89 -10.57 -8.84
C GLU A 228 -30.20 -10.36 -9.63
N ILE A 229 -30.24 -10.92 -10.84
CA ILE A 229 -31.48 -11.00 -11.62
C ILE A 229 -32.22 -12.22 -11.08
N GLN A 230 -33.32 -11.96 -10.38
CA GLN A 230 -34.24 -12.99 -9.90
C GLN A 230 -35.12 -13.49 -11.05
#